data_d4faedc05f2d53ea847fb6c59d2ff034
#
_entry.id   d4faedc05f2d53ea847fb6c59d2ff034
#
_cell.length_a   1.000
_cell.length_b   1.000
_cell.length_c   1.000
_cell.angle_alpha   90.00
_cell.angle_beta   90.00
_cell.angle_gamma   90.00
#
_symmetry.space_group_name_H-M   'P 1'
#
loop_
_entity.id
_entity.type
_entity.pdbx_description
1 polymer ?
#
loop_
_entity_poly.entity_id
_entity_poly.type
_entity_poly.pdbx_seq_one_letter_code
_entity_poly.pdbx_strand_id
1 'polypeptide(L)'
;MTWEETKAFLAPCFPEPIAAEMELLMPGELREIRVRAGQKVVFCTAGRNVTLPWSPDAREVETLADALCEHGLYARGEELRQGYVTLRGGHRMGLCGRVLRQDRHAHALQDIGSVCIRVALAWEGCANVLLPLCLREGSLRSLLIIGAPGTGKTTLLRDLSRQLSMARPHRQLAVVDERGEIAACVHGVPQLDVGACDVLDGCPKAEAFSWLIRSM
;
A
#
# COMPACT_ATOMS: atom_id res chain seq x y z
N MET A 1 0.93 9.78 -3.00
CA MET A 1 -0.02 9.78 -4.12
C MET A 1 -1.31 10.40 -3.65
N THR A 2 -1.79 11.42 -4.34
CA THR A 2 -3.06 12.09 -4.10
C THR A 2 -4.24 11.22 -4.57
N TRP A 3 -5.47 11.60 -4.24
CA TRP A 3 -6.66 10.91 -4.74
C TRP A 3 -6.79 10.99 -6.27
N GLU A 4 -6.46 12.13 -6.86
CA GLU A 4 -6.48 12.32 -8.31
C GLU A 4 -5.44 11.43 -9.02
N GLU A 5 -4.25 11.31 -8.47
CA GLU A 5 -3.23 10.38 -8.99
C GLU A 5 -3.64 8.92 -8.82
N THR A 6 -4.35 8.59 -7.73
CA THR A 6 -4.91 7.24 -7.50
C THR A 6 -5.95 6.89 -8.56
N LYS A 7 -6.88 7.81 -8.84
CA LYS A 7 -7.87 7.63 -9.93
C LYS A 7 -7.19 7.50 -11.28
N ALA A 8 -6.25 8.39 -11.59
CA ALA A 8 -5.50 8.35 -12.85
C ALA A 8 -4.73 7.03 -13.05
N PHE A 9 -4.33 6.37 -11.98
CA PHE A 9 -3.67 5.06 -12.04
C PHE A 9 -4.67 3.91 -12.14
N LEU A 10 -5.72 3.90 -11.31
CA LEU A 10 -6.63 2.76 -11.22
C LEU A 10 -7.71 2.76 -12.32
N ALA A 11 -8.34 3.91 -12.59
CA ALA A 11 -9.50 3.99 -13.48
C ALA A 11 -9.24 3.45 -14.90
N PRO A 12 -8.09 3.71 -15.56
CA PRO A 12 -7.81 3.18 -16.89
C PRO A 12 -7.74 1.66 -16.99
N CYS A 13 -7.54 0.97 -15.85
CA CYS A 13 -7.49 -0.50 -15.82
C CYS A 13 -8.90 -1.12 -15.81
N PHE A 14 -9.95 -0.34 -15.60
CA PHE A 14 -11.33 -0.81 -15.49
C PHE A 14 -12.18 -0.38 -16.68
N PRO A 15 -13.27 -1.12 -16.99
CA PRO A 15 -14.28 -0.68 -17.96
C PRO A 15 -14.91 0.65 -17.55
N GLU A 16 -15.36 1.41 -18.55
CA GLU A 16 -15.93 2.75 -18.39
C GLU A 16 -16.97 2.88 -17.25
N PRO A 17 -17.97 1.98 -17.09
CA PRO A 17 -18.95 2.11 -16.00
C PRO A 17 -18.34 2.02 -14.59
N ILE A 18 -17.20 1.32 -14.44
CA ILE A 18 -16.49 1.20 -13.16
C ILE A 18 -15.60 2.41 -12.93
N ALA A 19 -14.93 2.87 -13.99
CA ALA A 19 -14.09 4.07 -13.96
C ALA A 19 -14.95 5.31 -13.62
N ALA A 20 -16.13 5.46 -14.25
CA ALA A 20 -17.05 6.55 -13.99
C ALA A 20 -17.54 6.58 -12.52
N GLU A 21 -17.84 5.42 -11.93
CA GLU A 21 -18.23 5.36 -10.51
C GLU A 21 -17.07 5.77 -9.59
N MET A 22 -15.82 5.45 -9.96
CA MET A 22 -14.64 5.88 -9.20
C MET A 22 -14.47 7.41 -9.20
N GLU A 23 -14.86 8.09 -10.30
CA GLU A 23 -14.81 9.54 -10.40
C GLU A 23 -15.79 10.26 -9.46
N LEU A 24 -16.88 9.60 -9.06
CA LEU A 24 -17.87 10.15 -8.14
C LEU A 24 -17.44 10.09 -6.67
N LEU A 25 -16.41 9.34 -6.34
CA LEU A 25 -15.96 9.13 -4.96
C LEU A 25 -15.05 10.27 -4.47
N MET A 26 -15.23 10.61 -3.22
CA MET A 26 -14.39 11.60 -2.53
C MET A 26 -13.09 10.97 -2.01
N PRO A 27 -12.04 11.78 -1.78
CA PRO A 27 -10.81 11.30 -1.17
C PRO A 27 -11.06 10.55 0.13
N GLY A 28 -10.50 9.35 0.24
CA GLY A 28 -10.63 8.51 1.44
C GLY A 28 -11.93 7.73 1.58
N GLU A 29 -12.87 7.84 0.64
CA GLU A 29 -14.06 7.00 0.65
C GLU A 29 -13.77 5.57 0.21
N LEU A 30 -13.06 5.39 -0.92
CA LEU A 30 -12.73 4.06 -1.44
C LEU A 30 -11.67 3.39 -0.58
N ARG A 31 -12.00 2.25 -0.01
CA ARG A 31 -11.11 1.44 0.84
C ARG A 31 -10.58 0.22 0.11
N GLU A 32 -11.46 -0.45 -0.65
CA GLU A 32 -11.13 -1.71 -1.29
C GLU A 32 -11.98 -1.89 -2.55
N ILE A 33 -11.38 -2.46 -3.59
CA ILE A 33 -12.07 -2.91 -4.80
C ILE A 33 -11.97 -4.42 -4.85
N ARG A 34 -13.11 -5.10 -4.90
CA ARG A 34 -13.19 -6.56 -5.01
C ARG A 34 -13.66 -6.98 -6.38
N VAL A 35 -12.81 -7.70 -7.08
CA VAL A 35 -13.06 -8.26 -8.41
C VAL A 35 -12.97 -9.77 -8.33
N ARG A 36 -14.00 -10.48 -8.78
CA ARG A 36 -14.07 -11.94 -8.80
C ARG A 36 -14.68 -12.42 -10.11
N ALA A 37 -14.09 -13.44 -10.68
CA ALA A 37 -14.62 -14.04 -11.90
C ALA A 37 -16.08 -14.49 -11.71
N GLY A 38 -16.94 -14.11 -12.65
CA GLY A 38 -18.37 -14.43 -12.66
C GLY A 38 -19.22 -13.67 -11.63
N GLN A 39 -18.66 -12.72 -10.90
CA GLN A 39 -19.37 -11.93 -9.90
C GLN A 39 -19.27 -10.43 -10.19
N LYS A 40 -20.30 -9.68 -9.81
CA LYS A 40 -20.27 -8.22 -9.92
C LYS A 40 -19.16 -7.63 -9.05
N VAL A 41 -18.47 -6.63 -9.59
CA VAL A 41 -17.46 -5.88 -8.87
C VAL A 41 -18.07 -5.13 -7.69
N VAL A 42 -17.33 -5.05 -6.59
CA VAL A 42 -17.78 -4.37 -5.37
C VAL A 42 -16.74 -3.33 -4.95
N PHE A 43 -17.18 -2.10 -4.80
CA PHE A 43 -16.42 -1.06 -4.10
C PHE A 43 -16.79 -1.09 -2.61
N CYS A 44 -15.81 -1.32 -1.76
CA CYS A 44 -15.95 -1.20 -0.32
C CYS A 44 -15.56 0.22 0.07
N THR A 45 -16.53 1.02 0.48
CA THR A 45 -16.30 2.40 0.92
C THR A 45 -16.30 2.49 2.45
N ALA A 46 -16.01 3.69 2.98
CA ALA A 46 -16.00 3.93 4.42
C ALA A 46 -17.39 3.71 5.10
N GLY A 47 -18.48 3.83 4.34
CA GLY A 47 -19.86 3.75 4.88
C GLY A 47 -20.68 2.59 4.35
N ARG A 48 -20.38 2.06 3.16
CA ARG A 48 -21.19 1.03 2.49
C ARG A 48 -20.40 0.27 1.43
N ASN A 49 -20.93 -0.85 0.99
CA ASN A 49 -20.46 -1.54 -0.21
C ASN A 49 -21.37 -1.18 -1.40
N VAL A 50 -20.75 -0.83 -2.53
CA VAL A 50 -21.42 -0.50 -3.78
C VAL A 50 -21.14 -1.61 -4.78
N THR A 51 -22.20 -2.26 -5.27
CA THR A 51 -22.09 -3.32 -6.29
C THR A 51 -22.26 -2.70 -7.67
N LEU A 52 -21.31 -2.93 -8.57
CA LEU A 52 -21.21 -2.28 -9.87
C LEU A 52 -21.55 -3.24 -11.02
N PRO A 53 -22.01 -2.71 -12.18
CA PRO A 53 -22.59 -3.51 -13.25
C PRO A 53 -21.54 -4.17 -14.18
N TRP A 54 -20.44 -4.68 -13.64
CA TRP A 54 -19.46 -5.45 -14.37
C TRP A 54 -19.17 -6.78 -13.65
N SER A 55 -19.24 -7.87 -14.41
CA SER A 55 -18.99 -9.22 -13.92
C SER A 55 -17.92 -9.86 -14.82
N PRO A 56 -16.63 -9.66 -14.53
CA PRO A 56 -15.54 -10.15 -15.35
C PRO A 56 -15.51 -11.68 -15.38
N ASP A 57 -15.02 -12.24 -16.48
CA ASP A 57 -14.59 -13.62 -16.52
C ASP A 57 -13.19 -13.81 -15.91
N ALA A 58 -12.69 -15.06 -15.85
CA ALA A 58 -11.37 -15.33 -15.27
C ALA A 58 -10.22 -14.67 -16.05
N ARG A 59 -10.35 -14.58 -17.37
CA ARG A 59 -9.36 -13.96 -18.25
C ARG A 59 -9.31 -12.45 -18.06
N GLU A 60 -10.47 -11.83 -17.91
CA GLU A 60 -10.57 -10.39 -17.62
C GLU A 60 -9.98 -10.05 -16.24
N VAL A 61 -10.18 -10.91 -15.23
CA VAL A 61 -9.55 -10.73 -13.90
C VAL A 61 -8.03 -10.81 -14.00
N GLU A 62 -7.49 -11.76 -14.75
CA GLU A 62 -6.04 -11.89 -14.96
C GLU A 62 -5.46 -10.71 -15.76
N THR A 63 -6.16 -10.27 -16.81
CA THR A 63 -5.78 -9.09 -17.61
C THR A 63 -5.77 -7.83 -16.75
N LEU A 64 -6.78 -7.64 -15.89
CA LEU A 64 -6.83 -6.54 -14.94
C LEU A 64 -5.64 -6.59 -13.96
N ALA A 65 -5.34 -7.77 -13.40
CA ALA A 65 -4.22 -7.92 -12.48
C ALA A 65 -2.88 -7.58 -13.15
N ASP A 66 -2.68 -8.01 -14.39
CA ASP A 66 -1.46 -7.71 -15.16
C ASP A 66 -1.37 -6.22 -15.52
N ALA A 67 -2.47 -5.60 -15.95
CA ALA A 67 -2.51 -4.16 -16.24
C ALA A 67 -2.18 -3.31 -14.99
N LEU A 68 -2.72 -3.66 -13.82
CA LEU A 68 -2.41 -3.02 -12.55
C LEU A 68 -0.93 -3.20 -12.13
N CYS A 69 -0.28 -4.25 -12.60
CA CYS A 69 1.15 -4.48 -12.42
C CYS A 69 2.01 -3.91 -13.57
N GLU A 70 1.46 -3.01 -14.39
CA GLU A 70 2.14 -2.39 -15.53
C GLU A 70 2.74 -3.46 -16.47
N HIS A 71 1.99 -4.55 -16.70
CA HIS A 71 2.36 -5.72 -17.52
C HIS A 71 3.58 -6.50 -17.01
N GLY A 72 3.81 -6.46 -15.70
CA GLY A 72 4.90 -7.15 -15.03
C GLY A 72 4.45 -8.13 -13.93
N LEU A 73 3.21 -8.61 -13.95
CA LEU A 73 2.65 -9.43 -12.87
C LEU A 73 3.52 -10.66 -12.56
N TYR A 74 3.88 -11.43 -13.57
CA TYR A 74 4.64 -12.66 -13.38
C TYR A 74 6.13 -12.45 -13.09
N ALA A 75 6.66 -11.25 -13.30
CA ALA A 75 8.01 -10.88 -12.87
C ALA A 75 8.11 -10.70 -11.35
N ARG A 76 6.98 -10.57 -10.65
CA ARG A 76 6.88 -10.36 -9.20
C ARG A 76 6.70 -11.67 -8.41
N GLY A 77 7.44 -12.71 -8.80
CA GLY A 77 7.28 -14.07 -8.26
C GLY A 77 7.37 -14.18 -6.75
N GLU A 78 8.18 -13.35 -6.08
CA GLU A 78 8.30 -13.33 -4.61
C GLU A 78 7.02 -12.80 -3.94
N GLU A 79 6.51 -11.67 -4.41
CA GLU A 79 5.26 -11.07 -3.92
C GLU A 79 4.07 -12.00 -4.18
N LEU A 80 4.02 -12.60 -5.38
CA LEU A 80 2.97 -13.57 -5.72
C LEU A 80 2.96 -14.79 -4.79
N ARG A 81 4.13 -15.26 -4.33
CA ARG A 81 4.21 -16.33 -3.33
C ARG A 81 3.63 -15.91 -1.98
N GLN A 82 3.68 -14.62 -1.65
CA GLN A 82 3.07 -14.06 -0.45
C GLN A 82 1.56 -13.79 -0.61
N GLY A 83 1.03 -13.96 -1.83
CA GLY A 83 -0.40 -13.78 -2.16
C GLY A 83 -0.82 -12.33 -2.37
N TYR A 84 0.11 -11.41 -2.49
CA TYR A 84 -0.18 -10.00 -2.79
C TYR A 84 0.97 -9.34 -3.55
N VAL A 85 0.64 -8.23 -4.21
CA VAL A 85 1.58 -7.35 -4.90
C VAL A 85 1.36 -5.92 -4.43
N THR A 86 2.44 -5.18 -4.18
CA THR A 86 2.38 -3.75 -3.93
C THR A 86 2.35 -3.02 -5.27
N LEU A 87 1.29 -2.25 -5.50
CA LEU A 87 1.12 -1.46 -6.70
C LEU A 87 1.69 -0.05 -6.53
N ARG A 88 1.85 0.64 -7.65
CA ARG A 88 2.19 2.05 -7.68
C ARG A 88 1.30 2.84 -6.72
N GLY A 89 1.87 3.79 -5.96
CA GLY A 89 1.17 4.57 -4.95
C GLY A 89 0.91 3.83 -3.64
N GLY A 90 1.51 2.64 -3.46
CA GLY A 90 1.40 1.87 -2.23
C GLY A 90 0.07 1.13 -2.06
N HIS A 91 -0.76 1.07 -3.11
CA HIS A 91 -1.94 0.21 -3.10
C HIS A 91 -1.50 -1.25 -3.01
N ARG A 92 -2.30 -2.07 -2.35
CA ARG A 92 -1.98 -3.49 -2.17
C ARG A 92 -3.02 -4.34 -2.87
N MET A 93 -2.60 -5.12 -3.85
CA MET A 93 -3.44 -6.05 -4.56
C MET A 93 -3.21 -7.47 -4.03
N GLY A 94 -4.18 -8.01 -3.29
CA GLY A 94 -4.24 -9.42 -2.93
C GLY A 94 -4.77 -10.24 -4.11
N LEU A 95 -4.18 -11.41 -4.34
CA LEU A 95 -4.52 -12.28 -5.47
C LEU A 95 -4.91 -13.66 -4.95
N CYS A 96 -5.95 -14.23 -5.55
CA CYS A 96 -6.37 -15.60 -5.30
C CYS A 96 -6.55 -16.34 -6.63
N GLY A 97 -6.00 -17.54 -6.68
CA GLY A 97 -6.03 -18.42 -7.84
C GLY A 97 -5.55 -19.79 -7.45
N ARG A 98 -5.04 -20.54 -8.42
CA ARG A 98 -4.49 -21.88 -8.19
C ARG A 98 -3.03 -21.78 -7.73
N VAL A 99 -2.74 -22.28 -6.52
CA VAL A 99 -1.37 -22.35 -6.00
C VAL A 99 -0.67 -23.58 -6.53
N LEU A 100 0.42 -23.41 -7.23
CA LEU A 100 1.37 -24.47 -7.55
C LEU A 100 2.31 -24.68 -6.37
N ARG A 101 2.52 -25.94 -6.01
CA ARG A 101 3.39 -26.34 -4.89
C ARG A 101 4.59 -27.11 -5.40
N GLN A 102 5.76 -26.77 -4.86
CA GLN A 102 6.98 -27.55 -5.02
C GLN A 102 7.53 -27.82 -3.62
N ASP A 103 7.90 -29.06 -3.34
CA ASP A 103 8.48 -29.50 -2.04
C ASP A 103 7.65 -29.04 -0.82
N ARG A 104 6.30 -29.10 -0.93
CA ARG A 104 5.31 -28.66 0.07
C ARG A 104 5.23 -27.14 0.29
N HIS A 105 6.00 -26.34 -0.41
CA HIS A 105 5.93 -24.88 -0.36
C HIS A 105 5.13 -24.32 -1.55
N ALA A 106 4.49 -23.17 -1.36
CA ALA A 106 3.88 -22.42 -2.46
C ALA A 106 5.01 -21.94 -3.39
N HIS A 107 4.93 -22.29 -4.67
CA HIS A 107 5.95 -21.98 -5.67
C HIS A 107 5.49 -20.89 -6.62
N ALA A 108 4.26 -20.98 -7.09
CA ALA A 108 3.69 -20.01 -8.01
C ALA A 108 2.16 -19.92 -7.83
N LEU A 109 1.58 -18.80 -8.27
CA LEU A 109 0.15 -18.59 -8.40
C LEU A 109 -0.22 -18.59 -9.87
N GLN A 110 -1.24 -19.34 -10.23
CA GLN A 110 -1.81 -19.44 -11.59
C GLN A 110 -3.33 -19.31 -11.55
N ASP A 111 -3.94 -19.15 -12.73
CA ASP A 111 -5.39 -19.14 -12.90
C ASP A 111 -6.03 -18.16 -11.90
N ILE A 112 -5.63 -16.88 -11.95
CA ILE A 112 -6.10 -15.85 -11.01
C ILE A 112 -7.59 -15.62 -11.21
N GLY A 113 -8.38 -16.05 -10.25
CA GLY A 113 -9.86 -15.95 -10.28
C GLY A 113 -10.39 -14.76 -9.50
N SER A 114 -9.58 -14.12 -8.67
CA SER A 114 -10.00 -12.90 -7.97
C SER A 114 -8.83 -12.04 -7.53
N VAL A 115 -9.11 -10.72 -7.49
CA VAL A 115 -8.21 -9.71 -6.93
C VAL A 115 -8.95 -8.83 -5.94
N CYS A 116 -8.22 -8.38 -4.91
CA CYS A 116 -8.69 -7.47 -3.89
C CYS A 116 -7.70 -6.32 -3.79
N ILE A 117 -8.08 -5.15 -4.29
CA ILE A 117 -7.23 -3.98 -4.31
C ILE A 117 -7.55 -3.14 -3.09
N ARG A 118 -6.64 -3.05 -2.14
CA ARG A 118 -6.73 -2.14 -1.00
C ARG A 118 -6.11 -0.81 -1.39
N VAL A 119 -6.93 0.23 -1.34
CA VAL A 119 -6.50 1.57 -1.70
C VAL A 119 -5.70 2.17 -0.55
N ALA A 120 -4.46 2.55 -0.81
CA ALA A 120 -3.65 3.26 0.15
C ALA A 120 -4.19 4.67 0.36
N LEU A 121 -4.30 5.08 1.60
CA LEU A 121 -4.79 6.39 1.99
C LEU A 121 -3.65 7.20 2.60
N ALA A 122 -3.42 8.39 2.07
CA ALA A 122 -2.54 9.38 2.67
C ALA A 122 -3.39 10.35 3.53
N TRP A 123 -2.95 10.58 4.75
CA TRP A 123 -3.58 11.51 5.68
C TRP A 123 -2.51 12.46 6.19
N GLU A 124 -2.24 13.50 5.41
CA GLU A 124 -1.28 14.53 5.82
C GLU A 124 -1.80 15.33 7.01
N GLY A 125 -0.90 15.63 7.95
CA GLY A 125 -1.21 16.38 9.15
C GLY A 125 -1.86 15.55 10.27
N CYS A 126 -2.12 14.27 10.07
CA CYS A 126 -2.71 13.43 11.12
C CYS A 126 -1.79 13.28 12.34
N ALA A 127 -0.48 13.42 12.16
CA ALA A 127 0.51 13.38 13.22
C ALA A 127 0.80 14.74 13.88
N ASN A 128 0.11 15.83 13.51
CA ASN A 128 0.33 17.17 14.08
C ASN A 128 0.25 17.18 15.62
N VAL A 129 -0.65 16.36 16.18
CA VAL A 129 -0.82 16.24 17.63
C VAL A 129 0.36 15.54 18.32
N LEU A 130 1.16 14.76 17.58
CA LEU A 130 2.31 14.02 18.12
C LEU A 130 3.61 14.82 18.06
N LEU A 131 3.73 15.78 17.14
CA LEU A 131 4.96 16.57 16.96
C LEU A 131 5.45 17.23 18.25
N PRO A 132 4.61 17.93 19.05
CA PRO A 132 5.03 18.54 20.32
C PRO A 132 5.49 17.53 21.36
N LEU A 133 5.03 16.28 21.25
CA LEU A 133 5.44 15.19 22.16
C LEU A 133 6.81 14.62 21.74
N CYS A 134 7.09 14.58 20.43
CA CYS A 134 8.34 14.06 19.89
C CYS A 134 9.46 15.10 19.90
N LEU A 135 9.12 16.38 19.69
CA LEU A 135 10.07 17.49 19.63
C LEU A 135 9.91 18.36 20.88
N ARG A 136 10.85 18.27 21.78
CA ARG A 136 10.90 19.15 22.95
C ARG A 136 12.27 19.81 23.05
N GLU A 137 12.25 21.15 23.11
CA GLU A 137 13.49 21.97 23.23
C GLU A 137 14.52 21.64 22.12
N GLY A 138 14.04 21.38 20.90
CA GLY A 138 14.89 21.03 19.76
C GLY A 138 15.40 19.60 19.69
N SER A 139 15.17 18.79 20.75
CA SER A 139 15.60 17.39 20.83
C SER A 139 14.47 16.42 20.51
N LEU A 140 14.79 15.33 19.80
CA LEU A 140 13.87 14.23 19.57
C LEU A 140 13.76 13.37 20.83
N ARG A 141 12.53 12.99 21.18
CA ARG A 141 12.23 12.04 22.25
C ARG A 141 11.70 10.74 21.67
N SER A 142 11.97 9.64 22.35
CA SER A 142 11.38 8.35 22.01
C SER A 142 9.87 8.39 22.20
N LEU A 143 9.14 7.86 21.22
CA LEU A 143 7.70 7.72 21.20
C LEU A 143 7.32 6.27 20.92
N LEU A 144 6.39 5.73 21.70
CA LEU A 144 5.79 4.42 21.46
C LEU A 144 4.30 4.59 21.14
N ILE A 145 3.88 4.18 19.93
CA ILE A 145 2.49 4.24 19.50
C ILE A 145 1.87 2.85 19.68
N ILE A 146 0.88 2.74 20.56
CA ILE A 146 0.19 1.49 20.89
C ILE A 146 -1.29 1.62 20.52
N GLY A 147 -1.88 0.54 20.01
CA GLY A 147 -3.31 0.46 19.69
C GLY A 147 -3.67 -0.84 18.98
N ALA A 148 -4.95 -1.12 18.85
CA ALA A 148 -5.47 -2.28 18.13
C ALA A 148 -5.10 -2.25 16.62
N PRO A 149 -5.12 -3.37 15.90
CA PRO A 149 -5.03 -3.36 14.44
C PRO A 149 -6.06 -2.42 13.79
N GLY A 150 -5.67 -1.72 12.72
CA GLY A 150 -6.57 -0.82 11.98
C GLY A 150 -6.82 0.56 12.63
N THR A 151 -6.22 0.88 13.79
CA THR A 151 -6.41 2.18 14.47
C THR A 151 -5.58 3.33 13.90
N GLY A 152 -4.89 3.15 12.78
CA GLY A 152 -4.14 4.23 12.12
C GLY A 152 -2.70 4.43 12.61
N LYS A 153 -2.14 3.53 13.45
CA LYS A 153 -0.75 3.65 13.95
C LYS A 153 0.29 3.86 12.85
N THR A 154 0.22 3.04 11.80
CA THR A 154 1.14 3.14 10.65
C THR A 154 0.97 4.45 9.89
N THR A 155 -0.27 4.94 9.76
CA THR A 155 -0.59 6.23 9.13
C THR A 155 0.00 7.39 9.93
N LEU A 156 -0.17 7.36 11.26
CA LEU A 156 0.44 8.34 12.16
C LEU A 156 1.96 8.31 12.09
N LEU A 157 2.56 7.12 12.09
CA LEU A 157 4.01 6.96 12.04
C LEU A 157 4.58 7.48 10.70
N ARG A 158 3.91 7.18 9.58
CA ARG A 158 4.27 7.69 8.25
C ARG A 158 4.27 9.22 8.20
N ASP A 159 3.17 9.84 8.59
CA ASP A 159 3.06 11.29 8.56
C ASP A 159 4.02 11.96 9.55
N LEU A 160 4.26 11.34 10.71
CA LEU A 160 5.25 11.81 11.67
C LEU A 160 6.66 11.77 11.07
N SER A 161 7.03 10.67 10.41
CA SER A 161 8.33 10.53 9.72
C SER A 161 8.49 11.58 8.64
N ARG A 162 7.46 11.78 7.81
CA ARG A 162 7.42 12.82 6.78
C ARG A 162 7.67 14.21 7.38
N GLN A 163 6.91 14.59 8.40
CA GLN A 163 7.00 15.91 9.01
C GLN A 163 8.34 16.13 9.70
N LEU A 164 8.86 15.13 10.43
CA LEU A 164 10.15 15.25 11.12
C LEU A 164 11.33 15.33 10.17
N SER A 165 11.30 14.61 9.05
CA SER A 165 12.37 14.65 8.05
C SER A 165 12.40 15.96 7.26
N MET A 166 11.26 16.62 7.11
CA MET A 166 11.13 17.91 6.42
C MET A 166 11.27 19.11 7.36
N ALA A 167 11.27 18.90 8.68
CA ALA A 167 11.42 19.96 9.67
C ALA A 167 12.83 20.56 9.64
N ARG A 168 12.94 21.86 9.96
CA ARG A 168 14.25 22.51 10.10
C ARG A 168 14.64 22.61 11.58
N PRO A 169 15.92 22.44 11.96
CA PRO A 169 17.04 22.01 11.12
C PRO A 169 16.84 20.58 10.58
N HIS A 170 17.42 20.30 9.42
CA HIS A 170 17.34 18.97 8.81
C HIS A 170 17.89 17.90 9.74
N ARG A 171 17.16 16.79 9.84
CA ARG A 171 17.55 15.61 10.60
C ARG A 171 17.71 14.44 9.65
N GLN A 172 18.73 13.65 9.89
CA GLN A 172 18.85 12.34 9.25
C GLN A 172 17.85 11.41 9.93
N LEU A 173 16.91 10.91 9.17
CA LEU A 173 15.86 10.01 9.63
C LEU A 173 15.80 8.78 8.74
N ALA A 174 15.69 7.62 9.38
CA ALA A 174 15.46 6.38 8.68
C ALA A 174 14.16 5.73 9.13
N VAL A 175 13.53 5.03 8.20
CA VAL A 175 12.35 4.18 8.43
C VAL A 175 12.75 2.74 8.21
N VAL A 176 12.51 1.88 9.22
CA VAL A 176 12.57 0.42 9.07
C VAL A 176 11.18 -0.08 8.78
N ASP A 177 10.96 -0.52 7.55
CA ASP A 177 9.66 -0.99 7.07
C ASP A 177 9.70 -2.50 6.78
N GLU A 178 9.70 -3.30 7.85
CA GLU A 178 9.81 -4.76 7.78
C GLU A 178 8.71 -5.42 6.93
N ARG A 179 7.53 -4.79 6.81
CA ARG A 179 6.35 -5.35 6.15
C ARG A 179 5.86 -4.56 4.95
N GLY A 180 6.58 -3.53 4.53
CA GLY A 180 6.15 -2.65 3.45
C GLY A 180 4.85 -1.88 3.77
N GLU A 181 4.58 -1.56 5.05
CA GLU A 181 3.34 -0.90 5.46
C GLU A 181 3.49 0.61 5.62
N ILE A 182 4.71 1.11 5.84
CA ILE A 182 4.99 2.53 6.10
C ILE A 182 5.28 3.25 4.78
N ALA A 183 6.29 2.82 4.08
CA ALA A 183 6.76 3.41 2.82
C ALA A 183 6.25 2.67 1.57
N ALA A 184 5.90 1.38 1.70
CA ALA A 184 5.42 0.52 0.62
C ALA A 184 6.36 0.58 -0.60
N CYS A 185 7.63 0.26 -0.40
CA CYS A 185 8.63 0.37 -1.45
C CYS A 185 8.37 -0.57 -2.63
N VAL A 186 8.60 -0.07 -3.84
CA VAL A 186 8.68 -0.87 -5.07
C VAL A 186 10.06 -0.63 -5.67
N HIS A 187 10.82 -1.69 -5.86
CA HIS A 187 12.22 -1.61 -6.33
C HIS A 187 13.08 -0.62 -5.51
N GLY A 188 12.88 -0.59 -4.19
CA GLY A 188 13.60 0.30 -3.28
C GLY A 188 13.10 1.75 -3.25
N VAL A 189 12.09 2.08 -4.03
CA VAL A 189 11.51 3.44 -4.09
C VAL A 189 10.23 3.51 -3.25
N PRO A 190 10.15 4.38 -2.24
CA PRO A 190 8.93 4.61 -1.47
C PRO A 190 7.76 5.02 -2.35
N GLN A 191 6.63 4.35 -2.21
CA GLN A 191 5.38 4.68 -2.91
C GLN A 191 4.46 5.56 -2.06
N LEU A 192 4.65 5.55 -0.75
CA LEU A 192 3.95 6.40 0.20
C LEU A 192 4.91 7.47 0.72
N ASP A 193 4.39 8.68 0.90
CA ASP A 193 5.21 9.82 1.31
C ASP A 193 5.67 9.68 2.77
N VAL A 194 6.95 9.46 2.95
CA VAL A 194 7.68 9.45 4.22
C VAL A 194 8.61 10.66 4.36
N GLY A 195 8.50 11.63 3.44
CA GLY A 195 9.36 12.79 3.36
C GLY A 195 10.79 12.43 2.91
N ALA A 196 11.78 13.08 3.48
CA ALA A 196 13.20 12.88 3.19
C ALA A 196 13.84 11.81 4.10
N CYS A 197 13.13 10.70 4.34
CA CYS A 197 13.64 9.57 5.12
C CYS A 197 14.36 8.57 4.22
N ASP A 198 15.48 8.02 4.71
CA ASP A 198 16.05 6.79 4.16
C ASP A 198 15.19 5.60 4.59
N VAL A 199 14.89 4.69 3.68
CA VAL A 199 14.01 3.54 3.96
C VAL A 199 14.78 2.23 3.83
N LEU A 200 14.76 1.45 4.91
CA LEU A 200 15.22 0.07 4.91
C LEU A 200 13.98 -0.84 4.86
N ASP A 201 13.71 -1.39 3.68
CA ASP A 201 12.54 -2.20 3.38
C ASP A 201 12.82 -3.70 3.51
N GLY A 202 11.84 -4.46 4.03
CA GLY A 202 11.91 -5.91 4.16
C GLY A 202 12.93 -6.45 5.17
N CYS A 203 13.60 -5.57 5.91
CA CYS A 203 14.61 -5.97 6.91
C CYS A 203 13.96 -6.23 8.27
N PRO A 204 14.27 -7.37 8.93
CA PRO A 204 13.86 -7.61 10.31
C PRO A 204 14.36 -6.51 11.23
N LYS A 205 13.48 -5.99 12.10
CA LYS A 205 13.81 -4.85 13.00
C LYS A 205 15.03 -5.10 13.87
N ALA A 206 15.26 -6.35 14.29
CA ALA A 206 16.42 -6.71 15.11
C ALA A 206 17.77 -6.49 14.39
N GLU A 207 17.79 -6.61 13.07
CA GLU A 207 18.98 -6.44 12.24
C GLU A 207 19.13 -5.01 11.73
N ALA A 208 18.02 -4.31 11.57
CA ALA A 208 17.94 -3.00 10.95
C ALA A 208 18.85 -1.94 11.61
N PHE A 209 18.96 -1.94 12.93
CA PHE A 209 19.82 -0.99 13.65
C PHE A 209 21.29 -1.11 13.23
N SER A 210 21.79 -2.34 13.08
CA SER A 210 23.17 -2.56 12.66
C SER A 210 23.43 -2.09 11.24
N TRP A 211 22.43 -2.18 10.37
CA TRP A 211 22.50 -1.67 9.01
C TRP A 211 22.51 -0.15 8.99
N LEU A 212 21.54 0.48 9.64
CA LEU A 212 21.37 1.93 9.62
C LEU A 212 22.53 2.70 10.23
N ILE A 213 23.10 2.21 11.36
CA ILE A 213 24.30 2.84 11.99
C ILE A 213 25.50 2.84 11.06
N ARG A 214 25.58 1.88 10.12
CA ARG A 214 26.71 1.79 9.19
C ARG A 214 26.48 2.55 7.88
N SER A 215 25.21 2.79 7.50
CA SER A 215 24.85 3.40 6.22
C SER A 215 24.51 4.90 6.33
N MET A 216 24.23 5.39 7.52
CA MET A 216 23.93 6.78 7.84
C MET A 216 25.02 7.35 8.77
#